data_c64876aba56222184734a5692c9c7a12
#
_entry.id   c64876aba56222184734a5692c9c7a12
#
_cell.length_a   1.000
_cell.length_b   1.000
_cell.length_c   1.000
_cell.angle_alpha   90.00
_cell.angle_beta   90.00
_cell.angle_gamma   90.00
#
_symmetry.space_group_name_H-M   'P 1'
#
loop_
_entity.id
_entity.type
_entity.pdbx_description
1 polymer ?
#
loop_
_entity_poly.entity_id
_entity_poly.type
_entity_poly.pdbx_seq_one_letter_code
_entity_poly.pdbx_strand_id
1 'polypeptide(L)'
;MSIIDSDIVLYASQNMPQSDSSTTGGEINSGVRVVFTDIAGYGKISAFSNNSNDTGNLNITGRDAVGIIKTDTIKLSGTTAVVGTQIFDTILVCSTDYFASGEISIQESSSNSGVGKIFPHESGFLKPFYDATANIAGGANKELYEKIFIKNNNLVNMFSGVSVTEVNSGLYNVV
;
A
#
# COMPACT_ATOMS: atom_id res chain seq x y z
N MET A 1 5.47 -29.17 3.83
CA MET A 1 5.32 -27.80 4.33
C MET A 1 4.03 -27.24 3.74
N SER A 2 3.20 -26.56 4.49
CA SER A 2 1.98 -25.90 3.97
C SER A 2 2.30 -24.49 3.48
N ILE A 3 1.40 -23.92 2.68
CA ILE A 3 1.43 -22.49 2.37
C ILE A 3 1.05 -21.73 3.64
N ILE A 4 1.82 -20.69 3.95
CA ILE A 4 1.58 -19.79 5.09
C ILE A 4 1.28 -18.38 4.59
N ASP A 5 0.75 -17.52 5.44
CA ASP A 5 0.30 -16.16 5.07
C ASP A 5 1.40 -15.33 4.39
N SER A 6 2.67 -15.49 4.80
CA SER A 6 3.79 -14.79 4.17
C SER A 6 4.10 -15.25 2.75
N ASP A 7 3.59 -16.41 2.33
CA ASP A 7 3.72 -16.89 0.95
C ASP A 7 2.72 -16.23 0.00
N ILE A 8 1.70 -15.58 0.54
CA ILE A 8 0.62 -14.97 -0.24
C ILE A 8 0.87 -13.48 -0.34
N VAL A 9 1.01 -13.00 -1.56
CA VAL A 9 1.25 -11.58 -1.84
C VAL A 9 0.18 -11.07 -2.78
N LEU A 10 -0.36 -9.89 -2.46
CA LEU A 10 -1.30 -9.18 -3.30
C LEU A 10 -0.58 -8.10 -4.08
N TYR A 11 -0.72 -8.13 -5.40
CA TYR A 11 -0.16 -7.13 -6.29
C TYR A 11 -1.25 -6.35 -7.00
N ALA A 12 -0.97 -5.08 -7.25
CA ALA A 12 -1.80 -4.21 -8.06
C ALA A 12 -1.81 -4.65 -9.53
N SER A 13 -2.77 -4.19 -10.28
CA SER A 13 -2.71 -4.22 -11.74
C SER A 13 -1.98 -2.98 -12.28
N GLN A 14 -1.52 -3.04 -13.52
CA GLN A 14 -0.89 -1.89 -14.19
C GLN A 14 -1.84 -0.71 -14.37
N ASN A 15 -3.14 -0.97 -14.37
CA ASN A 15 -4.19 0.02 -14.55
C ASN A 15 -5.06 0.13 -13.29
N MET A 16 -4.43 0.31 -12.12
CA MET A 16 -5.15 0.64 -10.89
C MET A 16 -5.19 2.15 -10.67
N PRO A 17 -6.00 2.88 -11.39
CA PRO A 17 -6.33 4.23 -11.03
C PRO A 17 -7.41 4.20 -9.98
N GLN A 18 -7.37 5.13 -9.09
CA GLN A 18 -8.28 5.29 -7.97
C GLN A 18 -9.71 5.63 -8.39
N SER A 19 -9.93 5.85 -9.65
CA SER A 19 -11.23 6.22 -10.23
C SER A 19 -11.56 5.43 -11.50
N ASP A 20 -10.98 4.24 -11.63
CA ASP A 20 -11.23 3.39 -12.79
C ASP A 20 -12.67 2.88 -12.78
N SER A 21 -13.39 3.15 -13.85
CA SER A 21 -14.71 2.59 -14.12
C SER A 21 -14.66 1.32 -14.99
N SER A 22 -13.46 0.88 -15.38
CA SER A 22 -13.24 -0.29 -16.21
C SER A 22 -13.12 -1.56 -15.37
N THR A 23 -13.73 -2.65 -15.81
CA THR A 23 -13.58 -3.99 -15.23
C THR A 23 -12.32 -4.72 -15.74
N THR A 24 -11.49 -4.08 -16.58
CA THR A 24 -10.30 -4.67 -17.21
C THR A 24 -9.02 -4.06 -16.66
N GLY A 25 -8.56 -4.41 -15.50
CA GLY A 25 -7.43 -3.78 -14.83
C GLY A 25 -6.02 -4.01 -15.40
N GLY A 26 -5.85 -4.56 -16.59
CA GLY A 26 -4.53 -4.79 -17.19
C GLY A 26 -3.79 -6.00 -16.62
N GLU A 27 -2.45 -6.01 -16.80
CA GLU A 27 -1.55 -7.06 -16.34
C GLU A 27 -1.10 -6.80 -14.88
N ILE A 28 -0.46 -7.80 -14.27
CA ILE A 28 0.11 -7.66 -12.93
C ILE A 28 1.22 -6.59 -12.90
N ASN A 29 1.15 -5.70 -11.93
CA ASN A 29 2.24 -4.81 -11.57
C ASN A 29 3.01 -5.40 -10.38
N SER A 30 4.03 -6.21 -10.68
CA SER A 30 4.83 -6.88 -9.66
C SER A 30 5.74 -5.94 -8.85
N GLY A 31 5.79 -4.66 -9.20
CA GLY A 31 6.51 -3.63 -8.44
C GLY A 31 5.65 -2.94 -7.38
N VAL A 32 4.34 -3.16 -7.37
CA VAL A 32 3.41 -2.47 -6.45
C VAL A 32 2.49 -3.46 -5.76
N ARG A 33 2.59 -3.54 -4.44
CA ARG A 33 1.71 -4.36 -3.61
C ARG A 33 0.39 -3.67 -3.31
N VAL A 34 -0.63 -4.47 -3.05
CA VAL A 34 -1.87 -4.04 -2.41
C VAL A 34 -1.80 -4.38 -0.93
N VAL A 35 -2.05 -3.40 -0.07
CA VAL A 35 -2.04 -3.56 1.38
C VAL A 35 -3.35 -3.07 1.99
N PHE A 36 -3.80 -3.75 3.04
CA PHE A 36 -5.02 -3.40 3.78
C PHE A 36 -4.70 -2.75 5.14
N THR A 37 -3.45 -2.85 5.60
CA THR A 37 -2.99 -2.21 6.83
C THR A 37 -2.98 -0.70 6.70
N ASP A 38 -3.20 -0.02 7.82
CA ASP A 38 -3.20 1.44 7.89
C ASP A 38 -2.48 1.92 9.15
N ILE A 39 -2.31 3.23 9.25
CA ILE A 39 -1.82 3.88 10.45
C ILE A 39 -2.81 3.67 11.61
N ALA A 40 -2.31 3.37 12.79
CA ALA A 40 -3.13 3.22 13.99
C ALA A 40 -3.37 4.59 14.64
N GLY A 41 -4.44 5.26 14.25
CA GLY A 41 -4.73 6.64 14.66
C GLY A 41 -4.17 7.65 13.65
N TYR A 42 -3.74 8.82 14.11
CA TYR A 42 -3.15 9.84 13.25
C TYR A 42 -1.73 10.19 13.71
N GLY A 43 -0.83 10.41 12.75
CA GLY A 43 0.57 10.70 13.08
C GLY A 43 1.42 10.99 11.85
N LYS A 44 2.69 11.29 12.13
CA LYS A 44 3.70 11.39 11.09
C LYS A 44 4.21 10.01 10.73
N ILE A 45 4.68 9.88 9.50
CA ILE A 45 5.30 8.64 9.02
C ILE A 45 6.81 8.72 9.21
N SER A 46 7.40 7.62 9.66
CA SER A 46 8.83 7.40 9.57
C SER A 46 9.13 6.24 8.63
N ALA A 47 10.26 6.32 7.94
CA ALA A 47 10.69 5.28 7.02
C ALA A 47 12.20 5.04 7.11
N PHE A 48 12.60 3.78 6.94
CA PHE A 48 13.99 3.34 6.86
C PHE A 48 14.08 2.04 6.04
N SER A 49 15.25 1.78 5.46
CA SER A 49 15.54 0.52 4.78
C SER A 49 16.44 -0.38 5.62
N ASN A 50 16.47 -1.66 5.33
CA ASN A 50 17.50 -2.55 5.83
C ASN A 50 18.77 -2.56 4.95
N ASN A 51 18.79 -1.74 3.89
CA ASN A 51 19.94 -1.57 2.98
C ASN A 51 20.41 -0.10 2.96
N SER A 52 21.69 0.12 3.20
CA SER A 52 22.29 1.46 3.23
C SER A 52 22.26 2.20 1.89
N ASN A 53 22.06 1.49 0.77
CA ASN A 53 22.00 2.08 -0.57
C ASN A 53 20.64 2.71 -0.89
N ASP A 54 19.60 2.43 -0.11
CA ASP A 54 18.27 3.01 -0.33
C ASP A 54 18.23 4.44 0.21
N THR A 55 18.63 5.39 -0.62
CA THR A 55 18.72 6.82 -0.29
C THR A 55 17.87 7.72 -1.20
N GLY A 56 16.97 7.13 -1.98
CA GLY A 56 16.03 7.84 -2.85
C GLY A 56 14.87 8.48 -2.08
N ASN A 57 13.85 8.89 -2.80
CA ASN A 57 12.67 9.49 -2.22
C ASN A 57 11.58 8.45 -2.02
N LEU A 58 10.92 8.49 -0.87
CA LEU A 58 9.66 7.84 -0.59
C LEU A 58 8.57 8.91 -0.65
N ASN A 59 7.65 8.78 -1.60
CA ASN A 59 6.49 9.64 -1.76
C ASN A 59 5.29 8.98 -1.09
N ILE A 60 4.56 9.75 -0.30
CA ILE A 60 3.42 9.28 0.47
C ILE A 60 2.22 10.13 0.07
N THR A 61 1.11 9.48 -0.24
CA THR A 61 -0.19 10.12 -0.39
C THR A 61 -1.16 9.50 0.61
N GLY A 62 -1.86 10.34 1.35
CA GLY A 62 -2.79 9.94 2.37
C GLY A 62 -3.85 10.99 2.63
N ARG A 63 -4.59 10.85 3.72
CA ARG A 63 -5.57 11.83 4.20
C ARG A 63 -5.29 12.22 5.63
N ASP A 64 -5.66 13.44 5.98
CA ASP A 64 -5.72 13.86 7.38
C ASP A 64 -7.07 13.43 8.02
N ALA A 65 -7.22 13.72 9.32
CA ALA A 65 -8.39 13.34 10.12
C ALA A 65 -9.73 13.95 9.64
N VAL A 66 -9.70 14.94 8.76
CA VAL A 66 -10.91 15.52 8.14
C VAL A 66 -11.08 15.09 6.68
N GLY A 67 -10.28 14.12 6.23
CA GLY A 67 -10.38 13.52 4.89
C GLY A 67 -9.73 14.32 3.77
N ILE A 68 -8.94 15.34 4.09
CA ILE A 68 -8.21 16.14 3.09
C ILE A 68 -6.98 15.38 2.62
N ILE A 69 -6.78 15.31 1.30
CA ILE A 69 -5.58 14.71 0.71
C ILE A 69 -4.33 15.49 1.14
N LYS A 70 -3.35 14.74 1.61
CA LYS A 70 -2.00 15.20 1.97
C LYS A 70 -0.97 14.39 1.22
N THR A 71 0.12 15.04 0.89
CA THR A 71 1.31 14.39 0.31
C THR A 71 2.53 14.75 1.13
N ASP A 72 3.46 13.82 1.25
CA ASP A 72 4.76 14.01 1.87
C ASP A 72 5.84 13.33 1.04
N THR A 73 7.07 13.80 1.17
CA THR A 73 8.23 13.17 0.55
C THR A 73 9.32 13.01 1.62
N ILE A 74 9.69 11.78 1.90
CA ILE A 74 10.76 11.42 2.83
C ILE A 74 11.99 11.05 2.01
N LYS A 75 13.07 11.81 2.18
CA LYS A 75 14.39 11.42 1.66
C LYS A 75 14.95 10.32 2.55
N LEU A 76 15.00 9.09 2.06
CA LEU A 76 15.55 7.95 2.80
C LEU A 76 17.04 8.13 3.09
N SER A 77 17.47 7.59 4.21
CA SER A 77 18.87 7.61 4.67
C SER A 77 19.35 6.19 5.00
N GLY A 78 19.14 5.27 4.08
CA GLY A 78 19.49 3.87 4.24
C GLY A 78 18.85 3.28 5.49
N THR A 79 19.65 2.79 6.41
CA THR A 79 19.21 2.14 7.66
C THR A 79 18.81 3.11 8.77
N THR A 80 18.96 4.40 8.57
CA THR A 80 18.54 5.42 9.54
C THR A 80 17.12 5.85 9.30
N ALA A 81 16.28 5.78 10.34
CA ALA A 81 14.90 6.22 10.24
C ALA A 81 14.80 7.73 10.02
N VAL A 82 14.01 8.13 9.03
CA VAL A 82 13.72 9.53 8.72
C VAL A 82 12.23 9.77 8.91
N VAL A 83 11.87 10.85 9.59
CA VAL A 83 10.49 11.22 9.87
C VAL A 83 10.02 12.27 8.88
N GLY A 84 8.86 12.07 8.29
CA GLY A 84 8.19 13.02 7.41
C GLY A 84 7.64 14.23 8.16
N THR A 85 7.05 15.14 7.40
CA THR A 85 6.55 16.42 7.91
C THR A 85 5.05 16.44 8.10
N GLN A 86 4.30 15.72 7.28
CA GLN A 86 2.84 15.71 7.29
C GLN A 86 2.28 14.73 8.33
N ILE A 87 1.07 15.05 8.79
CA ILE A 87 0.28 14.18 9.67
C ILE A 87 -0.81 13.53 8.83
N PHE A 88 -0.92 12.22 8.94
CA PHE A 88 -1.91 11.41 8.25
C PHE A 88 -2.82 10.70 9.25
N ASP A 89 -4.05 10.44 8.83
CA ASP A 89 -5.02 9.55 9.47
C ASP A 89 -5.15 8.24 8.68
N THR A 90 -4.94 8.32 7.37
CA THR A 90 -5.01 7.19 6.44
C THR A 90 -3.90 7.32 5.41
N ILE A 91 -3.18 6.24 5.15
CA ILE A 91 -2.20 6.16 4.07
C ILE A 91 -2.85 5.45 2.89
N LEU A 92 -2.80 6.06 1.71
CA LEU A 92 -3.40 5.52 0.48
C LEU A 92 -2.36 4.89 -0.44
N VAL A 93 -1.24 5.58 -0.64
CA VAL A 93 -0.14 5.15 -1.52
C VAL A 93 1.19 5.50 -0.90
N CYS A 94 2.12 4.57 -0.97
CA CYS A 94 3.55 4.83 -0.78
C CYS A 94 4.30 4.36 -2.02
N SER A 95 5.17 5.20 -2.57
CA SER A 95 5.96 4.86 -3.75
C SER A 95 7.35 5.46 -3.69
N THR A 96 8.33 4.75 -4.26
CA THR A 96 9.67 5.26 -4.51
C THR A 96 9.85 5.58 -5.98
N ASP A 97 10.77 6.47 -6.30
CA ASP A 97 11.19 6.81 -7.66
C ASP A 97 12.21 5.80 -8.24
N TYR A 98 12.45 4.71 -7.53
CA TYR A 98 13.36 3.63 -7.88
C TYR A 98 12.86 2.29 -7.34
N PHE A 99 13.46 1.19 -7.78
CA PHE A 99 13.24 -0.13 -7.18
C PHE A 99 14.11 -0.28 -5.93
N ALA A 100 13.51 -0.64 -4.82
CA ALA A 100 14.20 -0.82 -3.56
C ALA A 100 15.30 -1.90 -3.67
N SER A 101 16.44 -1.64 -3.07
CA SER A 101 17.53 -2.61 -2.94
C SER A 101 17.40 -3.48 -1.70
N GLY A 102 16.77 -2.95 -0.67
CA GLY A 102 16.42 -3.63 0.57
C GLY A 102 14.93 -3.55 0.86
N GLU A 103 14.54 -4.00 2.04
CA GLU A 103 13.19 -3.83 2.56
C GLU A 103 13.07 -2.44 3.20
N ILE A 104 12.18 -1.60 2.67
CA ILE A 104 11.84 -0.30 3.25
C ILE A 104 10.64 -0.50 4.17
N SER A 105 10.83 -0.24 5.45
CA SER A 105 9.78 -0.25 6.47
C SER A 105 9.16 1.14 6.59
N ILE A 106 7.84 1.21 6.54
CA ILE A 106 7.03 2.42 6.69
C ILE A 106 6.15 2.25 7.93
N GLN A 107 6.25 3.16 8.88
CA GLN A 107 5.58 3.07 10.17
C GLN A 107 5.13 4.42 10.69
N GLU A 108 4.18 4.42 11.63
CA GLU A 108 3.83 5.62 12.39
C GLU A 108 4.99 5.97 13.34
N SER A 109 5.38 7.24 13.38
CA SER A 109 6.65 7.68 13.99
C SER A 109 6.67 7.65 15.51
N SER A 110 5.52 7.72 16.17
CA SER A 110 5.45 7.74 17.64
C SER A 110 5.22 6.36 18.25
N SER A 111 4.40 5.54 17.61
CA SER A 111 4.05 4.19 18.08
C SER A 111 4.91 3.08 17.48
N ASN A 112 5.64 3.38 16.39
CA ASN A 112 6.31 2.41 15.53
C ASN A 112 5.36 1.34 14.96
N SER A 113 4.05 1.64 14.90
CA SER A 113 3.07 0.76 14.28
C SER A 113 3.30 0.70 12.77
N GLY A 114 3.47 -0.50 12.23
CA GLY A 114 3.73 -0.71 10.81
C GLY A 114 2.53 -0.33 9.95
N VAL A 115 2.78 0.46 8.90
CA VAL A 115 1.81 0.82 7.87
C VAL A 115 1.95 -0.09 6.66
N GLY A 116 3.18 -0.37 6.25
CA GLY A 116 3.48 -1.23 5.13
C GLY A 116 4.98 -1.38 4.89
N LYS A 117 5.31 -2.18 3.90
CA LYS A 117 6.69 -2.42 3.47
C LYS A 117 6.80 -2.40 1.95
N ILE A 118 7.92 -1.89 1.45
CA ILE A 118 8.33 -2.04 0.06
C ILE A 118 9.51 -3.00 0.07
N PHE A 119 9.40 -4.10 -0.67
CA PHE A 119 10.42 -5.14 -0.68
C PHE A 119 11.43 -4.92 -1.81
N PRO A 120 12.58 -5.63 -1.82
CA PRO A 120 13.53 -5.57 -2.92
C PRO A 120 12.86 -5.80 -4.28
N HIS A 121 13.24 -4.99 -5.25
CA HIS A 121 12.68 -4.96 -6.61
C HIS A 121 11.23 -4.47 -6.71
N GLU A 122 10.66 -3.95 -5.65
CA GLU A 122 9.39 -3.23 -5.66
C GLU A 122 9.62 -1.71 -5.60
N SER A 123 8.61 -0.96 -6.02
CA SER A 123 8.62 0.50 -6.02
C SER A 123 7.51 1.10 -5.16
N GLY A 124 6.65 0.28 -4.53
CA GLY A 124 5.61 0.82 -3.69
C GLY A 124 4.53 -0.14 -3.26
N PHE A 125 3.56 0.42 -2.57
CA PHE A 125 2.28 -0.22 -2.27
C PHE A 125 1.14 0.79 -2.31
N LEU A 126 -0.07 0.29 -2.46
CA LEU A 126 -1.29 1.08 -2.40
C LEU A 126 -2.38 0.36 -1.61
N LYS A 127 -3.33 1.14 -1.13
CA LYS A 127 -4.58 0.65 -0.56
C LYS A 127 -5.61 0.44 -1.68
N PRO A 128 -6.38 -0.66 -1.70
CA PRO A 128 -7.39 -0.84 -2.74
C PRO A 128 -8.58 0.12 -2.54
N PHE A 129 -9.30 0.38 -3.61
CA PHE A 129 -10.53 1.17 -3.63
C PHE A 129 -10.41 2.57 -3.03
N TYR A 130 -9.33 3.28 -3.37
CA TYR A 130 -9.12 4.63 -2.89
C TYR A 130 -9.14 5.65 -4.04
N ASP A 131 -9.44 6.89 -3.69
CA ASP A 131 -9.28 8.04 -4.58
C ASP A 131 -8.25 8.99 -3.99
N ALA A 132 -7.07 9.05 -4.61
CA ALA A 132 -5.97 9.90 -4.15
C ALA A 132 -6.11 11.37 -4.60
N THR A 133 -7.12 11.69 -5.39
CA THR A 133 -7.29 13.02 -5.99
C THR A 133 -8.42 13.81 -5.36
N ALA A 134 -9.35 13.16 -4.68
CA ALA A 134 -10.51 13.80 -4.06
C ALA A 134 -10.45 13.74 -2.55
N ASN A 135 -10.79 14.86 -1.91
CA ASN A 135 -11.08 14.88 -0.48
C ASN A 135 -12.35 14.08 -0.20
N ILE A 136 -12.47 13.53 1.01
CA ILE A 136 -13.73 12.99 1.48
C ILE A 136 -14.67 14.20 1.71
N ALA A 137 -15.42 14.56 0.68
CA ALA A 137 -16.54 15.49 0.83
C ALA A 137 -17.82 14.67 0.87
N GLY A 138 -18.78 15.05 1.68
CA GLY A 138 -20.11 14.44 1.66
C GLY A 138 -20.73 14.57 0.27
N GLY A 139 -20.48 13.60 -0.60
CA GLY A 139 -20.88 13.57 -1.99
C GLY A 139 -21.53 12.25 -2.36
N ALA A 140 -21.91 12.11 -3.62
CA ALA A 140 -22.47 10.89 -4.15
C ALA A 140 -21.50 9.70 -3.99
N ASN A 141 -22.04 8.51 -3.76
CA ASN A 141 -21.28 7.27 -3.73
C ASN A 141 -20.48 7.13 -5.03
N LYS A 142 -19.23 6.68 -4.89
CA LYS A 142 -18.33 6.46 -6.01
C LYS A 142 -18.12 4.96 -6.18
N GLU A 143 -18.30 4.47 -7.40
CA GLU A 143 -17.97 3.10 -7.74
C GLU A 143 -16.53 3.05 -8.24
N LEU A 144 -15.74 2.12 -7.68
CA LEU A 144 -14.37 1.87 -8.08
C LEU A 144 -14.21 0.39 -8.42
N TYR A 145 -13.57 0.12 -9.54
CA TYR A 145 -13.26 -1.23 -9.99
C TYR A 145 -11.75 -1.40 -10.01
N GLU A 146 -11.26 -2.39 -9.27
CA GLU A 146 -9.85 -2.67 -9.18
C GLU A 146 -9.57 -4.16 -9.33
N LYS A 147 -8.57 -4.48 -10.12
CA LYS A 147 -8.10 -5.85 -10.32
C LYS A 147 -6.87 -6.09 -9.47
N ILE A 148 -6.97 -7.02 -8.54
CA ILE A 148 -5.90 -7.42 -7.65
C ILE A 148 -5.41 -8.82 -8.03
N PHE A 149 -4.10 -9.02 -8.08
CA PHE A 149 -3.47 -10.30 -8.36
C PHE A 149 -3.01 -10.94 -7.05
N ILE A 150 -3.42 -12.19 -6.84
CA ILE A 150 -2.97 -13.01 -5.71
C ILE A 150 -1.85 -13.91 -6.20
N LYS A 151 -0.64 -13.71 -5.67
CA LYS A 151 0.54 -14.49 -6.03
C LYS A 151 0.95 -15.38 -4.86
N ASN A 152 1.16 -16.65 -5.17
CA ASN A 152 1.82 -17.59 -4.26
C ASN A 152 3.33 -17.55 -4.50
N ASN A 153 4.09 -17.13 -3.50
CA ASN A 153 5.55 -17.12 -3.51
C ASN A 153 6.16 -18.38 -2.89
N ASN A 154 5.36 -19.36 -2.47
CA ASN A 154 5.88 -20.63 -1.99
C ASN A 154 6.53 -21.40 -3.16
N LEU A 155 7.78 -21.79 -2.97
CA LEU A 155 8.57 -22.43 -4.03
C LEU A 155 8.26 -23.93 -4.21
N VAL A 156 7.54 -24.53 -3.29
CA VAL A 156 7.31 -25.98 -3.25
C VAL A 156 5.84 -26.33 -3.40
N ASN A 157 4.95 -25.55 -2.78
CA ASN A 157 3.52 -25.85 -2.74
C ASN A 157 2.75 -24.93 -3.67
N MET A 158 1.86 -25.51 -4.46
CA MET A 158 0.94 -24.78 -5.32
C MET A 158 -0.40 -24.58 -4.61
N PHE A 159 -1.14 -23.58 -5.03
CA PHE A 159 -2.53 -23.44 -4.65
C PHE A 159 -3.34 -24.64 -5.19
N SER A 160 -4.09 -25.30 -4.29
CA SER A 160 -5.09 -26.29 -4.66
C SER A 160 -6.35 -26.06 -3.84
N GLY A 161 -7.50 -25.99 -4.49
CA GLY A 161 -8.80 -25.79 -3.83
C GLY A 161 -8.93 -24.42 -3.13
N VAL A 162 -8.31 -23.38 -3.69
CA VAL A 162 -8.37 -22.02 -3.14
C VAL A 162 -9.74 -21.42 -3.41
N SER A 163 -10.34 -20.86 -2.38
CA SER A 163 -11.50 -19.97 -2.49
C SER A 163 -11.11 -18.58 -1.98
N VAL A 164 -11.61 -17.55 -2.64
CA VAL A 164 -11.56 -16.18 -2.12
C VAL A 164 -12.89 -15.90 -1.46
N THR A 165 -12.86 -15.62 -0.17
CA THR A 165 -14.07 -15.28 0.58
C THR A 165 -13.97 -13.83 1.01
N GLU A 166 -14.97 -13.04 0.67
CA GLU A 166 -15.14 -11.71 1.23
C GLU A 166 -15.61 -11.85 2.69
N VAL A 167 -14.87 -11.21 3.59
CA VAL A 167 -15.33 -11.01 4.96
C VAL A 167 -15.84 -9.59 5.08
N ASN A 168 -17.15 -9.40 4.94
CA ASN A 168 -17.79 -8.10 5.04
C ASN A 168 -17.74 -7.62 6.49
N SER A 169 -16.98 -6.56 6.75
CA SER A 169 -16.92 -5.90 8.06
C SER A 169 -18.10 -4.93 8.32
N GLY A 170 -19.09 -4.91 7.42
CA GLY A 170 -20.28 -4.06 7.55
C GLY A 170 -20.12 -2.62 7.08
N LEU A 171 -18.95 -2.24 6.60
CA LEU A 171 -18.67 -0.87 6.15
C LEU A 171 -18.56 -0.71 4.63
N TYR A 172 -18.45 -1.82 3.88
CA TYR A 172 -18.32 -1.81 2.42
C TYR A 172 -19.25 -2.87 1.84
N ASN A 173 -20.13 -2.48 0.93
CA ASN A 173 -20.80 -3.41 0.05
C ASN A 173 -19.84 -3.68 -1.11
N VAL A 174 -19.27 -4.87 -1.16
CA VAL A 174 -18.63 -5.39 -2.36
C VAL A 174 -19.71 -6.17 -3.11
N VAL A 175 -20.00 -5.79 -4.33
CA VAL A 175 -20.96 -6.46 -5.23
C VAL A 175 -20.19 -7.39 -6.15
#